data_29e544859b7acb5dc3d223ce773a4d22
#
_entry.id   29e544859b7acb5dc3d223ce773a4d22
#
_cell.length_a   1.000
_cell.length_b   1.000
_cell.length_c   1.000
_cell.angle_alpha   90.00
_cell.angle_beta   90.00
_cell.angle_gamma   90.00
#
_symmetry.space_group_name_H-M   'P 1'
#
loop_
_entity.id
_entity.type
_entity.pdbx_description
1 polymer ?
#
loop_
_entity_poly.entity_id
_entity_poly.type
_entity_poly.pdbx_seq_one_letter_code
_entity_poly.pdbx_strand_id
1 'polypeptide(L)'
;MRGRCLSAVGAVLAIALFTLAAAPCTAVLRTISENTASATLVIDAGHGGFDGGAVSERGVSEQAINLSVAQRVRALACFFGVQTAMTRTDEGALDYDPSRSVRENKIADIHARERIVQSIPSPVFVSIHLNKFSDPQYHGAQVFYSANSAFGKPLAEALQSALISGCDPENHRQAKQAESSVYLMRALTSPAVIVECGFLSNPDEETRLADENYHKKLAVCIVT
;
A
#
# COMPACT_ATOMS: atom_id res chain seq x y z
N MET A 1 4.11 57.60 14.70
CA MET A 1 4.76 56.67 13.79
C MET A 1 5.44 55.55 14.60
N ARG A 2 4.72 54.51 15.00
CA ARG A 2 5.22 53.27 15.58
C ARG A 2 4.23 52.17 15.26
N GLY A 3 4.55 51.28 14.37
CA GLY A 3 3.69 50.13 14.05
C GLY A 3 3.91 49.57 12.67
N ARG A 4 5.09 48.94 12.40
CA ARG A 4 5.33 48.17 11.18
C ARG A 4 6.49 47.17 11.27
N CYS A 5 6.91 46.72 12.45
CA CYS A 5 7.99 45.74 12.56
C CYS A 5 7.63 44.36 13.12
N LEU A 6 6.35 44.11 13.41
CA LEU A 6 5.95 42.81 14.01
C LEU A 6 5.44 41.77 13.00
N SER A 7 5.20 42.14 11.73
CA SER A 7 4.62 41.22 10.73
C SER A 7 5.66 40.37 9.96
N ALA A 8 6.90 40.80 9.90
CA ALA A 8 7.94 40.08 9.14
C ALA A 8 8.56 38.90 9.91
N VAL A 9 8.68 39.02 11.24
CA VAL A 9 9.27 37.93 12.07
C VAL A 9 8.32 36.74 12.20
N GLY A 10 6.99 36.96 12.26
CA GLY A 10 5.99 35.91 12.32
C GLY A 10 5.92 35.04 11.05
N ALA A 11 6.07 35.67 9.88
CA ALA A 11 6.03 34.96 8.60
C ALA A 11 7.27 34.08 8.37
N VAL A 12 8.45 34.54 8.82
CA VAL A 12 9.67 33.76 8.69
C VAL A 12 9.69 32.55 9.64
N LEU A 13 9.15 32.68 10.86
CA LEU A 13 9.02 31.56 11.79
C LEU A 13 8.01 30.49 11.30
N ALA A 14 6.90 30.91 10.68
CA ALA A 14 5.91 29.99 10.12
C ALA A 14 6.48 29.17 8.93
N ILE A 15 7.29 29.82 8.07
CA ILE A 15 7.94 29.15 6.94
C ILE A 15 9.04 28.19 7.45
N ALA A 16 9.80 28.56 8.49
CA ALA A 16 10.83 27.70 9.06
C ALA A 16 10.24 26.46 9.79
N LEU A 17 9.09 26.60 10.47
CA LEU A 17 8.37 25.48 11.09
C LEU A 17 7.76 24.54 10.05
N PHE A 18 7.28 25.05 8.91
CA PHE A 18 6.75 24.22 7.84
C PHE A 18 7.86 23.42 7.12
N THR A 19 9.05 23.99 6.97
CA THR A 19 10.20 23.30 6.36
C THR A 19 10.81 22.24 7.27
N LEU A 20 10.74 22.40 8.60
CA LEU A 20 11.26 21.42 9.55
C LEU A 20 10.34 20.18 9.70
N ALA A 21 9.02 20.35 9.55
CA ALA A 21 8.05 19.25 9.60
C ALA A 21 7.97 18.44 8.29
N ALA A 22 8.42 19.01 7.17
CA ALA A 22 8.40 18.34 5.86
C ALA A 22 9.66 17.48 5.58
N ALA A 23 10.71 17.63 6.38
CA ALA A 23 11.98 16.99 6.13
C ALA A 23 11.98 15.44 6.12
N PRO A 24 11.24 14.72 6.98
CA PRO A 24 11.18 13.26 6.91
C PRO A 24 10.31 12.74 5.74
N CYS A 25 9.30 13.51 5.33
CA CYS A 25 8.38 13.12 4.26
C CYS A 25 9.02 13.16 2.86
N THR A 26 10.00 14.04 2.68
CA THR A 26 10.70 14.20 1.39
C THR A 26 11.78 13.16 1.14
N ALA A 27 12.25 12.46 2.17
CA ALA A 27 13.36 11.52 2.03
C ALA A 27 12.99 10.26 1.25
N VAL A 28 11.82 9.67 1.49
CA VAL A 28 11.37 8.48 0.76
C VAL A 28 10.98 8.84 -0.67
N LEU A 29 10.26 9.94 -0.87
CA LEU A 29 9.93 10.45 -2.21
C LEU A 29 11.18 10.87 -3.01
N ARG A 30 12.22 11.44 -2.37
CA ARG A 30 13.49 11.73 -3.01
C ARG A 30 14.25 10.48 -3.42
N THR A 31 14.28 9.44 -2.62
CA THR A 31 14.97 8.20 -2.97
C THR A 31 14.33 7.53 -4.20
N ILE A 32 13.01 7.63 -4.36
CA ILE A 32 12.30 7.20 -5.56
C ILE A 32 12.57 8.16 -6.74
N SER A 33 12.61 9.48 -6.49
CA SER A 33 12.76 10.51 -7.53
C SER A 33 14.19 10.65 -8.07
N GLU A 34 15.21 10.51 -7.23
CA GLU A 34 16.61 10.74 -7.65
C GLU A 34 17.22 9.56 -8.43
N ASN A 35 16.69 8.33 -8.25
CA ASN A 35 17.17 7.14 -8.99
C ASN A 35 16.25 6.65 -10.11
N THR A 36 15.05 7.21 -10.26
CA THR A 36 14.06 6.74 -11.25
C THR A 36 13.21 7.89 -11.79
N ALA A 37 13.79 8.80 -12.58
CA ALA A 37 13.07 9.91 -13.23
C ALA A 37 11.83 9.47 -14.07
N SER A 38 11.51 8.18 -14.11
CA SER A 38 10.38 7.61 -14.85
C SER A 38 9.72 6.41 -14.16
N ALA A 39 9.95 6.16 -12.86
CA ALA A 39 9.31 5.03 -12.16
C ALA A 39 7.81 5.25 -12.01
N THR A 40 7.04 4.20 -12.26
CA THR A 40 5.58 4.20 -12.08
C THR A 40 5.21 3.34 -10.88
N LEU A 41 4.49 3.92 -9.92
CA LEU A 41 3.90 3.18 -8.81
C LEU A 41 2.70 2.39 -9.32
N VAL A 42 2.83 1.07 -9.37
CA VAL A 42 1.74 0.16 -9.71
C VAL A 42 1.06 -0.30 -8.43
N ILE A 43 -0.15 0.17 -8.22
CA ILE A 43 -0.95 -0.10 -7.03
C ILE A 43 -1.90 -1.25 -7.35
N ASP A 44 -1.74 -2.35 -6.64
CA ASP A 44 -2.59 -3.51 -6.79
C ASP A 44 -3.59 -3.58 -5.63
N ALA A 45 -4.87 -3.58 -5.96
CA ALA A 45 -5.91 -3.93 -4.99
C ALA A 45 -6.13 -5.43 -5.04
N GLY A 46 -5.64 -6.16 -4.05
CA GLY A 46 -5.73 -7.61 -3.99
C GLY A 46 -7.17 -8.13 -4.13
N HIS A 47 -7.33 -9.34 -4.69
CA HIS A 47 -8.62 -9.96 -4.95
C HIS A 47 -9.52 -9.18 -5.93
N GLY A 48 -10.81 -9.51 -5.99
CA GLY A 48 -11.80 -8.82 -6.83
C GLY A 48 -12.86 -9.77 -7.40
N GLY A 49 -14.06 -9.25 -7.62
CA GLY A 49 -15.17 -9.97 -8.22
C GLY A 49 -15.55 -11.24 -7.45
N PHE A 50 -15.39 -12.38 -8.10
CA PHE A 50 -15.66 -13.71 -7.53
C PHE A 50 -14.72 -14.10 -6.39
N ASP A 51 -13.56 -13.47 -6.28
CA ASP A 51 -12.59 -13.67 -5.20
C ASP A 51 -12.69 -12.57 -4.16
N GLY A 52 -13.48 -12.80 -3.12
CA GLY A 52 -13.65 -11.85 -2.02
C GLY A 52 -12.42 -11.69 -1.11
N GLY A 53 -11.41 -12.56 -1.25
CA GLY A 53 -10.33 -12.65 -0.27
C GLY A 53 -10.80 -13.22 1.07
N ALA A 54 -10.20 -12.76 2.15
CA ALA A 54 -10.67 -13.07 3.49
C ALA A 54 -12.00 -12.34 3.76
N VAL A 55 -12.87 -13.01 4.52
CA VAL A 55 -14.12 -12.43 5.02
C VAL A 55 -14.12 -12.59 6.53
N SER A 56 -14.39 -11.51 7.27
CA SER A 56 -14.51 -11.56 8.73
C SER A 56 -15.78 -12.30 9.19
N GLU A 57 -15.90 -12.54 10.48
CA GLU A 57 -17.12 -13.13 11.06
C GLU A 57 -18.35 -12.20 10.89
N ARG A 58 -18.15 -10.90 10.84
CA ARG A 58 -19.19 -9.88 10.62
C ARG A 58 -19.47 -9.60 9.13
N GLY A 59 -18.85 -10.33 8.22
CA GLY A 59 -19.07 -10.19 6.78
C GLY A 59 -18.27 -9.08 6.11
N VAL A 60 -17.27 -8.51 6.78
CA VAL A 60 -16.37 -7.52 6.17
C VAL A 60 -15.46 -8.23 5.16
N SER A 61 -15.47 -7.78 3.91
CA SER A 61 -14.73 -8.40 2.82
C SER A 61 -13.41 -7.69 2.56
N GLU A 62 -12.33 -8.46 2.45
CA GLU A 62 -10.99 -7.98 2.15
C GLU A 62 -10.93 -7.20 0.84
N GLN A 63 -11.53 -7.73 -0.25
CA GLN A 63 -11.45 -7.10 -1.58
C GLN A 63 -11.95 -5.65 -1.62
N ALA A 64 -13.00 -5.33 -0.85
CA ALA A 64 -13.60 -4.00 -0.81
C ALA A 64 -12.68 -3.01 -0.09
N ILE A 65 -12.08 -3.43 1.01
CA ILE A 65 -11.10 -2.64 1.78
C ILE A 65 -9.82 -2.43 0.95
N ASN A 66 -9.31 -3.48 0.31
CA ASN A 66 -8.13 -3.39 -0.55
C ASN A 66 -8.34 -2.34 -1.65
N LEU A 67 -9.50 -2.33 -2.32
CA LEU A 67 -9.82 -1.35 -3.34
C LEU A 67 -9.91 0.07 -2.75
N SER A 68 -10.57 0.22 -1.61
CA SER A 68 -10.74 1.49 -0.92
C SER A 68 -9.40 2.11 -0.51
N VAL A 69 -8.48 1.31 0.05
CA VAL A 69 -7.13 1.77 0.40
C VAL A 69 -6.32 2.09 -0.86
N ALA A 70 -6.33 1.20 -1.86
CA ALA A 70 -5.58 1.38 -3.11
C ALA A 70 -5.98 2.66 -3.86
N GLN A 71 -7.27 2.98 -3.93
CA GLN A 71 -7.76 4.22 -4.54
C GLN A 71 -7.28 5.47 -3.79
N ARG A 72 -7.19 5.42 -2.46
CA ARG A 72 -6.65 6.52 -1.64
C ARG A 72 -5.14 6.67 -1.78
N VAL A 73 -4.41 5.55 -1.84
CA VAL A 73 -2.97 5.53 -2.17
C VAL A 73 -2.73 6.20 -3.52
N ARG A 74 -3.50 5.82 -4.56
CA ARG A 74 -3.41 6.45 -5.89
C ARG A 74 -3.66 7.94 -5.83
N ALA A 75 -4.76 8.36 -5.19
CA ALA A 75 -5.14 9.78 -5.12
C ALA A 75 -4.04 10.61 -4.46
N LEU A 76 -3.48 10.11 -3.36
CA LEU A 76 -2.41 10.78 -2.62
C LEU A 76 -1.09 10.80 -3.40
N ALA A 77 -0.70 9.69 -4.01
CA ALA A 77 0.49 9.59 -4.85
C ALA A 77 0.41 10.54 -6.06
N CYS A 78 -0.74 10.60 -6.74
CA CYS A 78 -0.98 11.57 -7.81
C CYS A 78 -0.89 13.02 -7.33
N PHE A 79 -1.40 13.33 -6.13
CA PHE A 79 -1.29 14.67 -5.53
C PHE A 79 0.18 15.07 -5.34
N PHE A 80 1.06 14.13 -5.01
CA PHE A 80 2.51 14.38 -4.90
C PHE A 80 3.26 14.29 -6.25
N GLY A 81 2.55 14.15 -7.37
CA GLY A 81 3.16 14.12 -8.70
C GLY A 81 3.79 12.77 -9.09
N VAL A 82 3.53 11.70 -8.32
CA VAL A 82 4.00 10.35 -8.63
C VAL A 82 3.17 9.76 -9.76
N GLN A 83 3.82 9.23 -10.80
CA GLN A 83 3.13 8.47 -11.84
C GLN A 83 2.55 7.18 -11.26
N THR A 84 1.27 6.91 -11.53
CA THR A 84 0.58 5.77 -10.95
C THR A 84 -0.18 4.97 -12.00
N ALA A 85 -0.26 3.66 -11.79
CA ALA A 85 -1.20 2.76 -12.45
C ALA A 85 -1.89 1.89 -11.39
N MET A 86 -3.10 1.42 -11.69
CA MET A 86 -3.79 0.45 -10.83
C MET A 86 -4.03 -0.83 -11.62
N THR A 87 -3.98 -1.97 -10.95
CA THR A 87 -4.36 -3.26 -11.57
C THR A 87 -5.86 -3.33 -11.81
N ARG A 88 -6.68 -2.91 -10.84
CA ARG A 88 -8.13 -2.74 -10.98
C ARG A 88 -8.60 -1.43 -10.33
N THR A 89 -9.67 -0.88 -10.83
CA THR A 89 -10.26 0.39 -10.35
C THR A 89 -11.70 0.24 -9.84
N ASP A 90 -12.26 -0.94 -9.99
CA ASP A 90 -13.61 -1.32 -9.58
C ASP A 90 -13.59 -2.65 -8.80
N GLU A 91 -14.77 -3.14 -8.41
CA GLU A 91 -14.90 -4.36 -7.62
C GLU A 91 -14.70 -5.65 -8.44
N GLY A 92 -14.59 -5.57 -9.77
CA GLY A 92 -14.46 -6.71 -10.67
C GLY A 92 -13.12 -7.45 -10.52
N ALA A 93 -13.09 -8.67 -11.02
CA ALA A 93 -11.87 -9.44 -11.28
C ALA A 93 -11.30 -9.07 -12.65
N LEU A 94 -9.99 -9.24 -12.85
CA LEU A 94 -9.31 -8.78 -14.06
C LEU A 94 -9.50 -9.70 -15.28
N ASP A 95 -9.64 -10.99 -15.05
CA ASP A 95 -9.79 -11.98 -16.13
C ASP A 95 -10.74 -13.10 -15.67
N TYR A 96 -12.04 -12.76 -15.64
CA TYR A 96 -13.09 -13.69 -15.20
C TYR A 96 -13.85 -14.28 -16.38
N ASP A 97 -14.00 -15.59 -16.38
CA ASP A 97 -14.83 -16.34 -17.30
C ASP A 97 -15.74 -17.32 -16.52
N PRO A 98 -17.08 -17.20 -16.62
CA PRO A 98 -17.99 -18.05 -15.88
C PRO A 98 -17.92 -19.53 -16.30
N SER A 99 -17.30 -19.85 -17.43
CA SER A 99 -17.09 -21.24 -17.88
C SER A 99 -15.89 -21.92 -17.18
N ARG A 100 -15.02 -21.14 -16.54
CA ARG A 100 -13.86 -21.66 -15.80
C ARG A 100 -14.21 -22.01 -14.36
N SER A 101 -13.50 -22.96 -13.79
CA SER A 101 -13.53 -23.21 -12.35
C SER A 101 -12.99 -21.99 -11.56
N VAL A 102 -13.35 -21.90 -10.28
CA VAL A 102 -12.82 -20.85 -9.37
C VAL A 102 -11.29 -20.82 -9.37
N ARG A 103 -10.64 -21.99 -9.38
CA ARG A 103 -9.17 -22.09 -9.40
C ARG A 103 -8.58 -21.52 -10.69
N GLU A 104 -9.16 -21.86 -11.85
CA GLU A 104 -8.70 -21.35 -13.14
C GLU A 104 -8.88 -19.84 -13.24
N ASN A 105 -10.02 -19.33 -12.76
CA ASN A 105 -10.24 -17.88 -12.71
C ASN A 105 -9.24 -17.17 -11.80
N LYS A 106 -8.90 -17.73 -10.62
CA LYS A 106 -7.84 -17.16 -9.75
C LYS A 106 -6.48 -17.16 -10.43
N ILE A 107 -6.14 -18.20 -11.17
CA ILE A 107 -4.89 -18.26 -11.94
C ILE A 107 -4.89 -17.23 -13.06
N ALA A 108 -5.99 -17.09 -13.79
CA ALA A 108 -6.13 -16.10 -14.86
C ALA A 108 -6.01 -14.66 -14.34
N ASP A 109 -6.66 -14.35 -13.21
CA ASP A 109 -6.61 -13.04 -12.55
C ASP A 109 -5.18 -12.68 -12.13
N ILE A 110 -4.45 -13.59 -11.48
CA ILE A 110 -3.08 -13.32 -11.03
C ILE A 110 -2.11 -13.14 -12.20
N HIS A 111 -2.29 -13.88 -13.30
CA HIS A 111 -1.53 -13.66 -14.53
C HIS A 111 -1.91 -12.34 -15.23
N ALA A 112 -3.15 -11.89 -15.13
CA ALA A 112 -3.55 -10.58 -15.64
C ALA A 112 -2.84 -9.46 -14.87
N ARG A 113 -2.73 -9.56 -13.54
CA ARG A 113 -1.94 -8.64 -12.71
C ARG A 113 -0.48 -8.61 -13.13
N GLU A 114 0.14 -9.76 -13.31
CA GLU A 114 1.52 -9.86 -13.80
C GLU A 114 1.71 -9.14 -15.14
N ARG A 115 0.83 -9.42 -16.13
CA ARG A 115 0.89 -8.77 -17.47
C ARG A 115 0.77 -7.26 -17.36
N ILE A 116 -0.11 -6.75 -16.50
CA ILE A 116 -0.25 -5.29 -16.28
C ILE A 116 1.06 -4.71 -15.76
N VAL A 117 1.65 -5.30 -14.71
CA VAL A 117 2.92 -4.81 -14.13
C VAL A 117 4.04 -4.85 -15.16
N GLN A 118 4.18 -5.96 -15.90
CA GLN A 118 5.23 -6.12 -16.91
C GLN A 118 5.08 -5.20 -18.13
N SER A 119 3.86 -4.70 -18.40
CA SER A 119 3.62 -3.74 -19.50
C SER A 119 4.04 -2.31 -19.15
N ILE A 120 4.33 -2.02 -17.88
CA ILE A 120 4.63 -0.67 -17.40
C ILE A 120 6.14 -0.49 -17.31
N PRO A 121 6.70 0.59 -17.90
CA PRO A 121 8.12 0.89 -17.77
C PRO A 121 8.50 1.22 -16.32
N SER A 122 9.61 0.64 -15.85
CA SER A 122 10.17 0.88 -14.51
C SER A 122 9.13 0.80 -13.38
N PRO A 123 8.35 -0.31 -13.24
CA PRO A 123 7.30 -0.41 -12.26
C PRO A 123 7.87 -0.59 -10.84
N VAL A 124 7.21 0.03 -9.88
CA VAL A 124 7.34 -0.28 -8.45
C VAL A 124 5.98 -0.81 -8.00
N PHE A 125 5.91 -2.08 -7.64
CA PHE A 125 4.66 -2.77 -7.36
C PHE A 125 4.35 -2.78 -5.87
N VAL A 126 3.17 -2.29 -5.49
CA VAL A 126 2.64 -2.31 -4.13
C VAL A 126 1.24 -2.94 -4.15
N SER A 127 1.12 -4.13 -3.61
CA SER A 127 -0.15 -4.86 -3.49
C SER A 127 -0.74 -4.67 -2.10
N ILE A 128 -2.01 -4.31 -2.04
CA ILE A 128 -2.77 -4.05 -0.81
C ILE A 128 -3.61 -5.26 -0.49
N HIS A 129 -3.44 -5.79 0.72
CA HIS A 129 -4.10 -6.97 1.23
C HIS A 129 -4.48 -6.83 2.72
N LEU A 130 -5.29 -7.75 3.20
CA LEU A 130 -5.59 -7.97 4.61
C LEU A 130 -5.31 -9.41 4.98
N ASN A 131 -4.72 -9.61 6.13
CA ASN A 131 -4.44 -10.94 6.66
C ASN A 131 -5.67 -11.52 7.38
N LYS A 132 -5.71 -12.83 7.48
CA LYS A 132 -6.64 -13.57 8.33
C LYS A 132 -5.93 -14.81 8.87
N PHE A 133 -6.01 -15.03 10.18
CA PHE A 133 -5.41 -16.17 10.82
C PHE A 133 -6.42 -16.86 11.76
N SER A 134 -6.21 -18.14 12.08
CA SER A 134 -7.12 -18.89 12.95
C SER A 134 -7.16 -18.40 14.39
N ASP A 135 -6.06 -17.79 14.86
CA ASP A 135 -5.94 -17.25 16.19
C ASP A 135 -6.17 -15.72 16.16
N PRO A 136 -7.23 -15.21 16.80
CA PRO A 136 -7.61 -13.81 16.76
C PRO A 136 -6.67 -12.88 17.54
N GLN A 137 -5.69 -13.42 18.29
CA GLN A 137 -4.70 -12.57 18.96
C GLN A 137 -3.71 -11.89 18.01
N TYR A 138 -3.55 -12.43 16.79
CA TYR A 138 -2.64 -11.84 15.80
C TYR A 138 -3.17 -10.50 15.32
N HIS A 139 -2.30 -9.48 15.33
CA HIS A 139 -2.59 -8.12 14.90
C HIS A 139 -1.36 -7.45 14.29
N GLY A 140 -1.55 -6.24 13.74
CA GLY A 140 -0.51 -5.36 13.23
C GLY A 140 -0.22 -5.57 11.74
N ALA A 141 -0.11 -4.47 11.01
CA ALA A 141 0.26 -4.49 9.60
C ALA A 141 1.64 -5.11 9.39
N GLN A 142 1.81 -5.84 8.28
CA GLN A 142 3.08 -6.46 7.92
C GLN A 142 3.36 -6.35 6.42
N VAL A 143 4.61 -6.03 6.07
CA VAL A 143 5.03 -5.90 4.67
C VAL A 143 5.89 -7.09 4.26
N PHE A 144 5.55 -7.68 3.12
CA PHE A 144 6.32 -8.76 2.51
C PHE A 144 6.94 -8.29 1.20
N TYR A 145 8.18 -8.67 0.93
CA TYR A 145 8.91 -8.23 -0.27
C TYR A 145 9.34 -9.38 -1.17
N SER A 146 9.45 -9.08 -2.47
CA SER A 146 10.12 -9.94 -3.44
C SER A 146 11.64 -9.81 -3.29
N ALA A 147 12.33 -10.95 -3.24
CA ALA A 147 13.80 -10.97 -3.24
C ALA A 147 14.43 -10.80 -4.63
N ASN A 148 13.60 -10.72 -5.69
CA ASN A 148 14.07 -10.63 -7.07
C ASN A 148 14.64 -9.24 -7.44
N SER A 149 14.43 -8.24 -6.58
CA SER A 149 14.98 -6.90 -6.74
C SER A 149 15.71 -6.45 -5.51
N ALA A 150 16.89 -5.84 -5.68
CA ALA A 150 17.67 -5.26 -4.57
C ALA A 150 16.91 -4.15 -3.83
N PHE A 151 15.91 -3.53 -4.47
CA PHE A 151 15.09 -2.47 -3.89
C PHE A 151 13.85 -2.98 -3.14
N GLY A 152 13.49 -4.27 -3.27
CA GLY A 152 12.31 -4.83 -2.61
C GLY A 152 12.39 -4.77 -1.09
N LYS A 153 13.50 -5.21 -0.50
CA LYS A 153 13.70 -5.19 0.95
C LYS A 153 13.74 -3.77 1.53
N PRO A 154 14.54 -2.81 1.01
CA PRO A 154 14.53 -1.43 1.51
C PRO A 154 13.15 -0.77 1.44
N LEU A 155 12.40 -0.99 0.34
CA LEU A 155 11.02 -0.51 0.20
C LEU A 155 10.11 -1.07 1.30
N ALA A 156 10.17 -2.38 1.55
CA ALA A 156 9.36 -3.03 2.57
C ALA A 156 9.70 -2.55 3.99
N GLU A 157 10.98 -2.34 4.30
CA GLU A 157 11.42 -1.83 5.60
C GLU A 157 10.94 -0.39 5.83
N ALA A 158 10.97 0.46 4.79
CA ALA A 158 10.45 1.82 4.87
C ALA A 158 8.93 1.83 5.10
N LEU A 159 8.17 1.05 4.34
CA LEU A 159 6.72 0.91 4.50
C LEU A 159 6.35 0.32 5.87
N GLN A 160 7.07 -0.70 6.33
CA GLN A 160 6.84 -1.29 7.65
C GLN A 160 7.03 -0.25 8.76
N SER A 161 8.11 0.53 8.69
CA SER A 161 8.39 1.61 9.66
C SER A 161 7.30 2.69 9.65
N ALA A 162 6.84 3.10 8.47
CA ALA A 162 5.78 4.08 8.32
C ALA A 162 4.45 3.57 8.89
N LEU A 163 4.08 2.32 8.64
CA LEU A 163 2.88 1.68 9.17
C LEU A 163 2.92 1.55 10.69
N ILE A 164 4.06 1.17 11.27
CA ILE A 164 4.24 1.14 12.73
C ILE A 164 4.04 2.54 13.31
N SER A 165 4.82 3.51 12.82
CA SER A 165 4.81 4.87 13.36
C SER A 165 3.46 5.58 13.17
N GLY A 166 2.83 5.39 12.04
CA GLY A 166 1.60 6.08 11.67
C GLY A 166 0.34 5.37 12.10
N CYS A 167 0.28 4.04 12.08
CA CYS A 167 -0.96 3.30 12.31
C CYS A 167 -1.02 2.61 13.67
N ASP A 168 0.06 1.95 14.09
CA ASP A 168 0.08 1.16 15.32
C ASP A 168 1.49 1.10 15.91
N PRO A 169 1.85 2.03 16.83
CA PRO A 169 3.17 2.05 17.47
C PRO A 169 3.51 0.81 18.31
N GLU A 170 2.51 0.04 18.72
CA GLU A 170 2.69 -1.22 19.45
C GLU A 170 2.88 -2.42 18.52
N ASN A 171 2.87 -2.21 17.22
CA ASN A 171 3.14 -3.25 16.24
C ASN A 171 4.64 -3.56 16.18
N HIS A 172 5.02 -4.77 16.59
CA HIS A 172 6.41 -5.26 16.59
C HIS A 172 6.77 -6.11 15.38
N ARG A 173 5.91 -6.16 14.35
CA ARG A 173 6.18 -6.91 13.12
C ARG A 173 7.29 -6.25 12.32
N GLN A 174 8.00 -7.09 11.59
CA GLN A 174 9.10 -6.66 10.71
C GLN A 174 8.77 -7.02 9.27
N ALA A 175 9.32 -6.26 8.33
CA ALA A 175 9.29 -6.62 6.94
C ALA A 175 9.94 -8.00 6.73
N LYS A 176 9.31 -8.84 5.90
CA LYS A 176 9.77 -10.22 5.63
C LYS A 176 9.85 -10.47 4.13
N GLN A 177 10.74 -11.37 3.73
CA GLN A 177 10.70 -11.92 2.40
C GLN A 177 9.42 -12.75 2.22
N ALA A 178 8.72 -12.54 1.10
CA ALA A 178 7.56 -13.33 0.76
C ALA A 178 7.95 -14.79 0.47
N GLU A 179 7.07 -15.71 0.82
CA GLU A 179 7.25 -17.12 0.50
C GLU A 179 7.21 -17.36 -1.00
N SER A 180 7.90 -18.40 -1.46
CA SER A 180 7.94 -18.78 -2.88
C SER A 180 6.58 -19.22 -3.44
N SER A 181 5.62 -19.53 -2.57
CA SER A 181 4.21 -19.82 -2.91
C SER A 181 3.46 -18.60 -3.42
N VAL A 182 3.90 -17.37 -3.07
CA VAL A 182 3.28 -16.12 -3.50
C VAL A 182 3.72 -15.78 -4.92
N TYR A 183 2.85 -16.09 -5.87
CA TYR A 183 3.18 -16.07 -7.30
C TYR A 183 3.79 -14.75 -7.77
N LEU A 184 3.13 -13.61 -7.54
CA LEU A 184 3.59 -12.30 -8.02
C LEU A 184 4.95 -11.93 -7.42
N MET A 185 5.21 -12.27 -6.15
CA MET A 185 6.51 -11.99 -5.51
C MET A 185 7.64 -12.83 -6.09
N ARG A 186 7.32 -13.99 -6.67
CA ARG A 186 8.27 -14.85 -7.38
C ARG A 186 8.45 -14.46 -8.85
N ALA A 187 7.37 -14.02 -9.52
CA ALA A 187 7.36 -13.76 -10.95
C ALA A 187 7.91 -12.37 -11.32
N LEU A 188 7.63 -11.35 -10.50
CA LEU A 188 8.06 -9.98 -10.77
C LEU A 188 9.54 -9.79 -10.46
N THR A 189 10.27 -9.14 -11.38
CA THR A 189 11.69 -8.78 -11.25
C THR A 189 11.89 -7.32 -10.83
N SER A 190 10.85 -6.51 -10.86
CA SER A 190 10.82 -5.15 -10.35
C SER A 190 10.74 -5.12 -8.82
N PRO A 191 11.00 -3.96 -8.16
CA PRO A 191 10.67 -3.79 -6.75
C PRO A 191 9.21 -4.12 -6.52
N ALA A 192 8.92 -5.09 -5.63
CA ALA A 192 7.57 -5.58 -5.39
C ALA A 192 7.36 -5.91 -3.93
N VAL A 193 6.25 -5.42 -3.37
CA VAL A 193 5.84 -5.67 -1.99
C VAL A 193 4.35 -5.97 -1.89
N ILE A 194 3.98 -6.73 -0.85
CA ILE A 194 2.60 -6.89 -0.39
C ILE A 194 2.51 -6.21 0.98
N VAL A 195 1.52 -5.36 1.14
CA VAL A 195 1.17 -4.70 2.39
C VAL A 195 -0.07 -5.38 2.96
N GLU A 196 0.12 -6.21 3.96
CA GLU A 196 -0.96 -6.75 4.79
C GLU A 196 -1.33 -5.68 5.82
N CYS A 197 -2.44 -4.98 5.60
CA CYS A 197 -2.81 -3.79 6.36
C CYS A 197 -3.31 -4.08 7.79
N GLY A 198 -3.54 -5.34 8.13
CA GLY A 198 -4.01 -5.82 9.44
C GLY A 198 -4.75 -7.15 9.29
N PHE A 199 -5.29 -7.66 10.40
CA PHE A 199 -5.93 -8.98 10.47
C PHE A 199 -7.44 -8.86 10.62
N LEU A 200 -8.19 -9.36 9.63
CA LEU A 200 -9.66 -9.46 9.69
C LEU A 200 -10.16 -10.45 10.76
N SER A 201 -9.30 -11.31 11.26
CA SER A 201 -9.61 -12.24 12.36
C SER A 201 -9.52 -11.61 13.73
N ASN A 202 -8.87 -10.43 13.86
CA ASN A 202 -8.77 -9.71 15.13
C ASN A 202 -9.94 -8.71 15.23
N PRO A 203 -10.80 -8.77 16.27
CA PRO A 203 -12.00 -7.93 16.35
C PRO A 203 -11.73 -6.43 16.39
N ASP A 204 -10.62 -6.02 17.03
CA ASP A 204 -10.24 -4.61 17.15
C ASP A 204 -9.70 -4.09 15.79
N GLU A 205 -8.90 -4.89 15.10
CA GLU A 205 -8.41 -4.54 13.77
C GLU A 205 -9.54 -4.58 12.73
N GLU A 206 -10.43 -5.57 12.78
CA GLU A 206 -11.61 -5.62 11.90
C GLU A 206 -12.43 -4.32 12.02
N THR A 207 -12.63 -3.83 13.25
CA THR A 207 -13.36 -2.58 13.49
C THR A 207 -12.63 -1.38 12.88
N ARG A 208 -11.29 -1.30 13.04
CA ARG A 208 -10.47 -0.25 12.43
C ARG A 208 -10.45 -0.35 10.90
N LEU A 209 -10.26 -1.57 10.38
CA LEU A 209 -10.22 -1.85 8.94
C LEU A 209 -11.56 -1.59 8.23
N ALA A 210 -12.67 -1.63 8.93
CA ALA A 210 -13.98 -1.24 8.40
C ALA A 210 -14.20 0.30 8.37
N ASP A 211 -13.35 1.11 9.03
CA ASP A 211 -13.45 2.57 9.08
C ASP A 211 -12.69 3.22 7.90
N GLU A 212 -13.39 3.96 7.07
CA GLU A 212 -12.79 4.71 5.96
C GLU A 212 -11.72 5.74 6.37
N ASN A 213 -11.78 6.27 7.59
CA ASN A 213 -10.73 7.16 8.09
C ASN A 213 -9.43 6.40 8.36
N TYR A 214 -9.54 5.13 8.74
CA TYR A 214 -8.36 4.28 8.85
C TYR A 214 -7.73 3.96 7.50
N HIS A 215 -8.56 3.80 6.42
CA HIS A 215 -8.06 3.66 5.06
C HIS A 215 -7.25 4.88 4.60
N LYS A 216 -7.67 6.10 4.98
CA LYS A 216 -6.89 7.33 4.71
C LYS A 216 -5.55 7.31 5.44
N LYS A 217 -5.56 6.86 6.70
CA LYS A 217 -4.36 6.75 7.53
C LYS A 217 -3.36 5.75 6.93
N LEU A 218 -3.84 4.57 6.51
CA LEU A 218 -3.05 3.58 5.79
C LEU A 218 -2.46 4.16 4.50
N ALA A 219 -3.27 4.87 3.69
CA ALA A 219 -2.80 5.47 2.45
C ALA A 219 -1.69 6.51 2.68
N VAL A 220 -1.79 7.31 3.74
CA VAL A 220 -0.71 8.24 4.14
C VAL A 220 0.57 7.47 4.44
N CYS A 221 0.51 6.43 5.29
CA CYS A 221 1.68 5.64 5.65
C CYS A 221 2.31 4.91 4.45
N ILE A 222 1.53 4.56 3.43
CA ILE A 222 2.03 3.87 2.24
C ILE A 222 2.69 4.84 1.25
N VAL A 223 2.28 6.11 1.21
CA VAL A 223 2.78 7.09 0.24
C VAL A 223 3.90 7.95 0.79
N THR A 224 3.96 8.19 2.10
CA THR A 224 4.91 9.12 2.75
C THR A 224 6.02 8.40 3.49
#